data_4f764c57f82a3461d1c96ea92ee3fa6e
#
_entry.id   4f764c57f82a3461d1c96ea92ee3fa6e
#
_cell.length_a   1.000
_cell.length_b   1.000
_cell.length_c   1.000
_cell.angle_alpha   90.00
_cell.angle_beta   90.00
_cell.angle_gamma   90.00
#
_symmetry.space_group_name_H-M   'P 1'
#
loop_
_entity.id
_entity.type
_entity.pdbx_description
1 polymer ?
#
loop_
_entity_poly.entity_id
_entity_poly.type
_entity_poly.pdbx_seq_one_letter_code
_entity_poly.pdbx_strand_id
1 'polypeptide(L)'
;MWPTAAEVCASVEGYGAGGALPSAQKNVDKAPREMLCRWTKDGSSDFVTARRRAMPHIKTWTRVSGDGSTVRWSVLTSANLSGGAWGNVRDGGRTLFIMHWELGVLVTPSILGAPLRTTQGSEGAIVPLPFPTPPRPYAQGDVPFSWEARYETPDRWGKHGTR
;
A
#
# COMPACT_ATOMS: atom_id res chain seq x y z
N MET A 1 -1.64 4.11 0.49
CA MET A 1 -2.21 3.47 -0.71
C MET A 1 -3.04 2.29 -0.27
N TRP A 2 -4.26 2.17 -0.77
CA TRP A 2 -5.12 1.01 -0.57
C TRP A 2 -5.87 0.71 -1.87
N PRO A 3 -5.94 -0.55 -2.36
CA PRO A 3 -6.64 -0.86 -3.60
C PRO A 3 -8.14 -0.64 -3.49
N THR A 4 -8.75 -0.17 -4.57
CA THR A 4 -10.21 -0.17 -4.70
C THR A 4 -10.73 -1.57 -5.00
N ALA A 5 -12.02 -1.82 -4.73
CA ALA A 5 -12.68 -3.06 -5.12
C ALA A 5 -12.57 -3.32 -6.63
N ALA A 6 -12.67 -2.28 -7.44
CA ALA A 6 -12.52 -2.36 -8.90
C ALA A 6 -11.08 -2.77 -9.31
N GLU A 7 -10.06 -2.26 -8.63
CA GLU A 7 -8.67 -2.65 -8.90
C GLU A 7 -8.42 -4.12 -8.53
N VAL A 8 -8.97 -4.60 -7.41
CA VAL A 8 -8.88 -6.02 -7.02
C VAL A 8 -9.63 -6.90 -8.01
N CYS A 9 -10.85 -6.54 -8.38
CA CYS A 9 -11.64 -7.24 -9.39
C CYS A 9 -10.88 -7.40 -10.71
N ALA A 10 -10.21 -6.34 -11.17
CA ALA A 10 -9.43 -6.31 -12.42
C ALA A 10 -8.02 -6.89 -12.29
N SER A 11 -7.59 -7.29 -11.09
CA SER A 11 -6.23 -7.81 -10.85
C SER A 11 -5.97 -9.16 -11.51
N VAL A 12 -4.71 -9.58 -11.53
CA VAL A 12 -4.32 -10.90 -12.07
C VAL A 12 -4.99 -12.02 -11.28
N GLU A 13 -5.08 -11.86 -9.97
CA GLU A 13 -5.66 -12.83 -9.06
C GLU A 13 -7.18 -12.69 -8.90
N GLY A 14 -7.76 -11.58 -9.38
CA GLY A 14 -9.15 -11.24 -9.10
C GLY A 14 -9.41 -11.11 -7.61
N TYR A 15 -10.60 -11.50 -7.15
CA TYR A 15 -10.91 -11.49 -5.71
C TYR A 15 -10.08 -12.48 -4.88
N GLY A 16 -9.38 -13.42 -5.52
CA GLY A 16 -8.39 -14.27 -4.86
C GLY A 16 -7.25 -13.46 -4.21
N ALA A 17 -6.98 -12.26 -4.69
CA ALA A 17 -6.01 -11.33 -4.08
C ALA A 17 -6.40 -10.89 -2.66
N GLY A 18 -7.65 -11.07 -2.24
CA GLY A 18 -8.12 -10.69 -0.90
C GLY A 18 -7.32 -11.29 0.24
N GLY A 19 -6.72 -12.46 0.04
CA GLY A 19 -5.81 -13.07 1.01
C GLY A 19 -4.55 -12.25 1.29
N ALA A 20 -4.07 -11.47 0.31
CA ALA A 20 -2.96 -10.54 0.46
C ALA A 20 -3.37 -9.18 1.06
N LEU A 21 -4.67 -8.89 1.12
CA LEU A 21 -5.25 -7.64 1.58
C LEU A 21 -6.23 -7.87 2.75
N PRO A 22 -5.78 -8.49 3.85
CA PRO A 22 -6.67 -8.90 4.94
C PRO A 22 -7.13 -7.68 5.74
N SER A 23 -8.17 -6.99 5.28
CA SER A 23 -8.77 -5.88 6.00
C SER A 23 -10.25 -6.10 6.21
N ALA A 24 -10.63 -6.21 7.48
CA ALA A 24 -12.02 -6.20 7.88
C ALA A 24 -12.69 -4.87 7.55
N GLN A 25 -13.98 -4.89 7.22
CA GLN A 25 -14.74 -3.70 6.85
C GLN A 25 -14.59 -2.57 7.88
N LYS A 26 -14.71 -2.91 9.16
CA LYS A 26 -14.54 -1.94 10.27
C LYS A 26 -13.20 -1.18 10.28
N ASN A 27 -12.14 -1.76 9.72
CA ASN A 27 -10.83 -1.10 9.63
C ASN A 27 -10.76 -0.19 8.41
N VAL A 28 -11.38 -0.62 7.31
CA VAL A 28 -11.51 0.17 6.08
C VAL A 28 -12.34 1.42 6.34
N ASP A 29 -13.45 1.29 7.05
CA ASP A 29 -14.38 2.40 7.37
C ASP A 29 -13.75 3.46 8.29
N LYS A 30 -12.72 3.09 9.06
CA LYS A 30 -11.98 4.03 9.91
C LYS A 30 -10.97 4.89 9.16
N ALA A 31 -10.57 4.47 7.95
CA ALA A 31 -9.61 5.23 7.16
C ALA A 31 -10.29 6.48 6.57
N PRO A 32 -9.79 7.70 6.87
CA PRO A 32 -10.32 8.91 6.25
C PRO A 32 -10.21 8.81 4.72
N ARG A 33 -11.34 9.01 4.03
CA ARG A 33 -11.42 8.81 2.58
C ARG A 33 -10.44 9.68 1.82
N GLU A 34 -10.22 10.89 2.27
CA GLU A 34 -9.28 11.86 1.70
C GLU A 34 -7.81 11.41 1.78
N MET A 35 -7.50 10.46 2.64
CA MET A 35 -6.16 9.88 2.77
C MET A 35 -5.98 8.63 1.88
N LEU A 36 -7.06 8.11 1.31
CA LEU A 36 -7.00 6.94 0.47
C LEU A 36 -6.53 7.30 -0.94
N CYS A 37 -5.56 6.54 -1.43
CA CYS A 37 -5.05 6.66 -2.78
C CYS A 37 -5.07 5.29 -3.46
N ARG A 38 -5.38 5.29 -4.76
CA ARG A 38 -5.42 4.10 -5.61
C ARG A 38 -4.05 3.43 -5.70
N TRP A 39 -4.07 2.12 -5.87
CA TRP A 39 -2.86 1.32 -6.02
C TRP A 39 -2.29 1.42 -7.43
N THR A 40 -3.13 1.44 -8.45
CA THR A 40 -2.71 1.41 -9.85
C THR A 40 -2.61 2.81 -10.47
N LYS A 41 -1.77 2.91 -11.51
CA LYS A 41 -1.67 4.09 -12.38
C LYS A 41 -2.36 3.79 -13.71
N ASP A 42 -3.21 4.67 -14.21
CA ASP A 42 -3.79 4.51 -15.54
C ASP A 42 -2.73 4.67 -16.64
N GLY A 43 -2.83 3.86 -17.67
CA GLY A 43 -2.40 4.19 -19.03
C GLY A 43 -0.93 4.15 -19.39
N SER A 44 -0.04 3.35 -18.80
CA SER A 44 1.30 3.16 -19.38
C SER A 44 1.62 1.71 -19.75
N SER A 45 2.26 1.53 -20.91
CA SER A 45 2.51 0.24 -21.57
C SER A 45 3.80 -0.47 -21.17
N ASP A 46 4.54 0.01 -20.16
CA ASP A 46 5.87 -0.50 -19.84
C ASP A 46 5.85 -1.75 -18.94
N PHE A 47 7.01 -2.39 -18.80
CA PHE A 47 7.27 -3.59 -17.95
C PHE A 47 6.63 -3.55 -16.56
N VAL A 48 6.37 -2.36 -16.03
CA VAL A 48 5.57 -2.11 -14.82
C VAL A 48 4.13 -2.57 -14.97
N THR A 49 3.62 -2.80 -16.19
CA THR A 49 2.20 -3.09 -16.47
C THR A 49 1.75 -4.44 -15.90
N ALA A 50 2.59 -5.46 -15.92
CA ALA A 50 2.27 -6.77 -15.35
C ALA A 50 2.16 -6.68 -13.82
N ARG A 51 3.07 -5.95 -13.16
CA ARG A 51 3.06 -5.74 -11.70
C ARG A 51 1.91 -4.85 -11.24
N ARG A 52 1.40 -3.96 -12.09
CA ARG A 52 0.26 -3.08 -11.77
C ARG A 52 -1.02 -3.83 -11.52
N ARG A 53 -1.17 -4.99 -12.13
CA ARG A 53 -2.34 -5.85 -11.97
C ARG A 53 -2.20 -6.84 -10.82
N ALA A 54 -1.02 -6.93 -10.21
CA ALA A 54 -0.80 -7.72 -9.01
C ALA A 54 -1.17 -6.89 -7.78
N MET A 55 -1.93 -7.49 -6.86
CA MET A 55 -2.28 -6.80 -5.63
C MET A 55 -1.12 -6.80 -4.63
N PRO A 56 -0.95 -5.69 -3.87
CA PRO A 56 0.20 -5.57 -2.99
C PRO A 56 0.07 -6.39 -1.72
N HIS A 57 1.17 -7.01 -1.32
CA HIS A 57 1.38 -7.43 0.07
C HIS A 57 2.57 -6.70 0.71
N ILE A 58 3.21 -5.81 -0.03
CA ILE A 58 4.32 -4.97 0.42
C ILE A 58 3.83 -3.91 1.41
N LYS A 59 4.60 -3.65 2.46
CA LYS A 59 4.36 -2.56 3.41
C LYS A 59 5.54 -1.60 3.32
N THR A 60 5.25 -0.39 2.88
CA THR A 60 6.23 0.68 2.77
C THR A 60 5.73 1.95 3.44
N TRP A 61 6.64 2.62 4.11
CA TRP A 61 6.44 3.94 4.68
C TRP A 61 7.47 4.85 4.05
N THR A 62 7.02 5.85 3.32
CA THR A 62 7.94 6.69 2.55
C THR A 62 7.53 8.15 2.66
N ARG A 63 8.47 9.01 2.98
CA ARG A 63 8.29 10.46 2.94
C ARG A 63 8.94 11.01 1.68
N VAL A 64 8.12 11.43 0.75
CA VAL A 64 8.54 12.12 -0.47
C VAL A 64 8.46 13.64 -0.30
N SER A 65 9.21 14.38 -1.12
CA SER A 65 9.08 15.83 -1.29
C SER A 65 7.72 16.20 -1.90
N GLY A 66 7.35 17.46 -1.79
CA GLY A 66 6.06 17.95 -2.32
C GLY A 66 5.90 17.77 -3.83
N ASP A 67 7.00 17.81 -4.58
CA ASP A 67 7.06 17.56 -6.03
C ASP A 67 7.15 16.06 -6.39
N GLY A 68 7.25 15.19 -5.38
CA GLY A 68 7.37 13.74 -5.57
C GLY A 68 8.72 13.24 -6.11
N SER A 69 9.71 14.10 -6.31
CA SER A 69 10.99 13.77 -6.98
C SER A 69 12.03 13.16 -6.04
N THR A 70 12.03 13.57 -4.78
CA THR A 70 13.02 13.13 -3.78
C THR A 70 12.36 12.39 -2.62
N VAL A 71 13.13 11.52 -1.98
CA VAL A 71 12.71 10.75 -0.82
C VAL A 71 13.55 11.19 0.38
N ARG A 72 12.89 11.59 1.46
CA ARG A 72 13.58 11.93 2.70
C ARG A 72 13.95 10.72 3.51
N TRP A 73 13.10 9.72 3.53
CA TRP A 73 13.34 8.41 4.11
C TRP A 73 12.33 7.40 3.55
N SER A 74 12.71 6.14 3.54
CA SER A 74 11.81 5.04 3.19
C SER A 74 12.07 3.84 4.10
N VAL A 75 10.99 3.20 4.53
CA VAL A 75 11.02 1.94 5.28
C VAL A 75 10.30 0.88 4.45
N LEU A 76 10.96 -0.21 4.18
CA LEU A 76 10.35 -1.45 3.71
C LEU A 76 10.26 -2.41 4.89
N THR A 77 9.07 -2.89 5.20
CA THR A 77 8.85 -3.70 6.42
C THR A 77 7.79 -4.78 6.20
N SER A 78 7.79 -5.78 7.07
CA SER A 78 6.70 -6.74 7.21
C SER A 78 5.52 -6.18 8.02
N ALA A 79 5.73 -5.10 8.79
CA ALA A 79 4.77 -4.52 9.71
C ALA A 79 3.58 -3.85 8.99
N ASN A 80 2.39 -4.40 9.16
CA ASN A 80 1.14 -3.72 8.78
C ASN A 80 0.86 -2.54 9.72
N LEU A 81 0.01 -1.61 9.29
CA LEU A 81 -0.49 -0.53 10.16
C LEU A 81 -1.50 -1.10 11.18
N SER A 82 -0.99 -1.72 12.21
CA SER A 82 -1.82 -2.36 13.24
C SER A 82 -1.17 -2.31 14.61
N GLY A 83 -1.98 -2.30 15.66
CA GLY A 83 -1.50 -2.39 17.04
C GLY A 83 -0.76 -3.71 17.33
N GLY A 84 -1.05 -4.79 16.60
CA GLY A 84 -0.31 -6.05 16.73
C GLY A 84 1.15 -5.94 16.28
N ALA A 85 1.41 -5.16 15.22
CA ALA A 85 2.75 -4.96 14.65
C ALA A 85 3.52 -3.82 15.35
N TRP A 86 2.85 -2.71 15.68
CA TRP A 86 3.50 -1.52 16.23
C TRP A 86 3.38 -1.39 17.75
N GLY A 87 2.55 -2.23 18.36
CA GLY A 87 2.35 -2.28 19.79
C GLY A 87 1.12 -1.51 20.29
N ASN A 88 0.66 -1.96 21.44
CA ASN A 88 -0.38 -1.30 22.23
C ASN A 88 0.18 -0.96 23.60
N VAL A 89 0.05 0.28 23.99
CA VAL A 89 0.46 0.74 25.31
C VAL A 89 -0.56 0.25 26.34
N ARG A 90 -0.07 -0.36 27.42
CA ARG A 90 -0.84 -0.94 28.54
C ARG A 90 -0.34 -0.42 29.86
N ASP A 91 -1.04 -0.77 30.94
CA ASP A 91 -0.66 -0.51 32.33
C ASP A 91 -0.34 0.96 32.60
N GLY A 92 -1.17 1.87 32.08
CA GLY A 92 -0.98 3.30 32.27
C GLY A 92 0.30 3.84 31.62
N GLY A 93 0.73 3.26 30.50
CA GLY A 93 1.92 3.71 29.77
C GLY A 93 3.23 2.96 30.10
N ARG A 94 3.17 1.98 31.01
CA ARG A 94 4.37 1.27 31.50
C ARG A 94 4.79 0.08 30.66
N THR A 95 3.86 -0.51 29.89
CA THR A 95 4.11 -1.71 29.10
C THR A 95 3.75 -1.46 27.65
N LEU A 96 4.63 -1.85 26.72
CA LEU A 96 4.34 -1.93 25.28
C LEU A 96 4.13 -3.41 24.92
N PHE A 97 2.92 -3.75 24.50
CA PHE A 97 2.59 -5.11 24.06
C PHE A 97 2.62 -5.18 22.54
N ILE A 98 3.53 -5.98 21.98
CA ILE A 98 3.67 -6.26 20.54
C ILE A 98 3.33 -7.74 20.33
N MET A 99 2.42 -8.02 19.38
CA MET A 99 1.94 -9.38 19.12
C MET A 99 2.78 -10.10 18.06
N HIS A 100 3.34 -9.35 17.09
CA HIS A 100 4.02 -9.90 15.94
C HIS A 100 5.51 -9.53 15.94
N TRP A 101 6.34 -10.46 15.47
CA TRP A 101 7.72 -10.18 15.12
C TRP A 101 7.76 -9.57 13.73
N GLU A 102 8.31 -8.36 13.64
CA GLU A 102 8.37 -7.62 12.39
C GLU A 102 9.82 -7.20 12.13
N LEU A 103 10.18 -7.17 10.84
CA LEU A 103 11.48 -6.71 10.40
C LEU A 103 11.32 -5.66 9.31
N GLY A 104 12.16 -4.65 9.32
CA GLY A 104 12.17 -3.60 8.31
C GLY A 104 13.55 -3.06 8.05
N VAL A 105 13.71 -2.47 6.87
CA VAL A 105 14.92 -1.74 6.47
C VAL A 105 14.56 -0.28 6.29
N LEU A 106 15.23 0.58 7.03
CA LEU A 106 15.15 2.03 6.88
C LEU A 106 16.30 2.49 5.98
N VAL A 107 15.99 3.29 4.97
CA VAL A 107 16.97 4.00 4.16
C VAL A 107 16.76 5.50 4.27
N THR A 108 17.86 6.21 4.41
CA THR A 108 17.92 7.69 4.43
C THR A 108 19.11 8.15 3.59
N PRO A 109 19.12 9.41 3.11
CA PRO A 109 20.29 9.97 2.43
C PRO A 109 21.59 9.84 3.24
N SER A 110 21.51 10.04 4.56
CA SER A 110 22.68 9.95 5.45
C SER A 110 23.23 8.53 5.59
N ILE A 111 22.37 7.52 5.62
CA ILE A 111 22.78 6.10 5.68
C ILE A 111 23.46 5.66 4.38
N LEU A 112 22.94 6.11 3.24
CA LEU A 112 23.45 5.70 1.92
C LEU A 112 24.56 6.61 1.39
N GLY A 113 24.81 7.76 2.03
CA GLY A 113 25.79 8.74 1.57
C GLY A 113 25.41 9.40 0.24
N ALA A 114 24.12 9.33 -0.18
CA ALA A 114 23.63 9.84 -1.44
C ALA A 114 22.17 10.31 -1.33
N PRO A 115 21.74 11.30 -2.11
CA PRO A 115 20.34 11.69 -2.21
C PRO A 115 19.47 10.51 -2.62
N LEU A 116 18.26 10.40 -2.06
CA LEU A 116 17.26 9.41 -2.45
C LEU A 116 16.27 10.02 -3.43
N ARG A 117 15.95 9.29 -4.49
CA ARG A 117 15.04 9.74 -5.56
C ARG A 117 13.98 8.70 -5.90
N THR A 118 12.90 9.16 -6.50
CA THR A 118 11.79 8.30 -6.95
C THR A 118 11.96 7.84 -8.40
N THR A 119 12.74 8.57 -9.21
CA THR A 119 12.93 8.32 -10.65
C THR A 119 14.40 8.40 -11.05
N GLN A 120 14.74 7.79 -12.19
CA GLN A 120 16.06 7.92 -12.83
C GLN A 120 16.24 9.33 -13.40
N GLY A 121 17.48 9.81 -13.49
CA GLY A 121 17.82 11.01 -14.25
C GLY A 121 18.69 12.03 -13.53
N SER A 122 19.16 11.78 -12.30
CA SER A 122 20.11 12.64 -11.59
C SER A 122 20.92 11.82 -10.60
N GLU A 123 21.99 12.41 -10.05
CA GLU A 123 22.81 11.77 -9.00
C GLU A 123 21.95 11.34 -7.81
N GLY A 124 22.22 10.16 -7.28
CA GLY A 124 21.57 9.62 -6.10
C GLY A 124 21.11 8.18 -6.25
N ALA A 125 20.64 7.61 -5.14
CA ALA A 125 20.08 6.27 -5.10
C ALA A 125 18.58 6.30 -5.39
N ILE A 126 18.11 5.35 -6.20
CA ILE A 126 16.69 5.23 -6.52
C ILE A 126 16.01 4.40 -5.43
N VAL A 127 14.92 4.93 -4.89
CA VAL A 127 13.97 4.17 -4.06
C VAL A 127 12.84 3.71 -4.96
N PRO A 128 12.75 2.41 -5.31
CA PRO A 128 11.71 1.90 -6.18
C PRO A 128 10.36 1.88 -5.45
N LEU A 129 9.58 2.92 -5.62
CA LEU A 129 8.24 2.98 -5.03
C LEU A 129 7.29 2.02 -5.77
N PRO A 130 6.55 1.17 -5.04
CA PRO A 130 5.65 0.19 -5.63
C PRO A 130 4.33 0.80 -6.14
N PHE A 131 4.16 2.11 -6.02
CA PHE A 131 2.97 2.87 -6.37
C PHE A 131 3.31 4.12 -7.17
N PRO A 132 2.34 4.72 -7.88
CA PRO A 132 2.58 5.94 -8.65
C PRO A 132 2.87 7.15 -7.77
N THR A 133 3.75 8.03 -8.26
CA THR A 133 4.01 9.35 -7.68
C THR A 133 3.69 10.45 -8.70
N PRO A 134 2.94 11.50 -8.32
CA PRO A 134 2.26 11.65 -7.02
C PRO A 134 1.18 10.58 -6.81
N PRO A 135 0.86 10.25 -5.54
CA PRO A 135 -0.24 9.34 -5.22
C PRO A 135 -1.56 9.82 -5.81
N ARG A 136 -2.35 8.92 -6.36
CA ARG A 136 -3.64 9.24 -6.97
C ARG A 136 -4.77 9.09 -5.95
N PRO A 137 -5.42 10.17 -5.51
CA PRO A 137 -6.54 10.09 -4.58
C PRO A 137 -7.70 9.27 -5.15
N TYR A 138 -8.53 8.73 -4.28
CA TYR A 138 -9.78 8.09 -4.67
C TYR A 138 -10.71 9.09 -5.37
N ALA A 139 -11.30 8.66 -6.47
CA ALA A 139 -12.35 9.40 -7.15
C ALA A 139 -13.71 9.19 -6.45
N GLN A 140 -14.69 10.01 -6.82
CA GLN A 140 -16.07 9.79 -6.43
C GLN A 140 -16.52 8.42 -6.95
N GLY A 141 -17.12 7.60 -6.09
CA GLY A 141 -17.55 6.24 -6.43
C GLY A 141 -16.50 5.16 -6.21
N ASP A 142 -15.22 5.48 -5.95
CA ASP A 142 -14.26 4.46 -5.54
C ASP A 142 -14.67 3.83 -4.21
N VAL A 143 -14.64 2.52 -4.15
CA VAL A 143 -14.93 1.74 -2.94
C VAL A 143 -13.64 1.05 -2.51
N PRO A 144 -13.15 1.29 -1.28
CA PRO A 144 -11.98 0.58 -0.77
C PRO A 144 -12.29 -0.91 -0.67
N PHE A 145 -11.32 -1.74 -1.05
CA PHE A 145 -11.50 -3.18 -0.95
C PHE A 145 -11.53 -3.63 0.51
N SER A 146 -12.49 -4.49 0.83
CA SER A 146 -12.55 -5.28 2.07
C SER A 146 -12.83 -6.74 1.74
N TRP A 147 -12.13 -7.64 2.40
CA TRP A 147 -12.34 -9.07 2.20
C TRP A 147 -13.66 -9.58 2.79
N GLU A 148 -14.34 -8.78 3.62
CA GLU A 148 -15.63 -9.10 4.22
C GLU A 148 -16.81 -8.59 3.38
N ALA A 149 -16.55 -7.69 2.43
CA ALA A 149 -17.58 -7.13 1.60
C ALA A 149 -17.98 -8.10 0.47
N ARG A 150 -19.27 -8.07 0.12
CA ARG A 150 -19.77 -8.76 -1.04
C ARG A 150 -19.68 -7.86 -2.27
N TYR A 151 -19.14 -8.41 -3.37
CA TYR A 151 -19.02 -7.71 -4.65
C TYR A 151 -19.83 -8.45 -5.71
N GLU A 152 -20.78 -7.74 -6.32
CA GLU A 152 -21.72 -8.30 -7.30
C GLU A 152 -21.08 -8.46 -8.68
N THR A 153 -20.13 -7.60 -9.03
CA THR A 153 -19.42 -7.68 -10.31
C THR A 153 -18.46 -8.86 -10.30
N PRO A 154 -18.56 -9.80 -11.24
CA PRO A 154 -17.61 -10.90 -11.31
C PRO A 154 -16.21 -10.40 -11.71
N ASP A 155 -15.19 -11.04 -11.19
CA ASP A 155 -13.81 -10.78 -11.59
C ASP A 155 -13.49 -11.41 -12.97
N ARG A 156 -12.25 -11.26 -13.42
CA ARG A 156 -11.81 -11.82 -14.72
C ARG A 156 -11.91 -13.35 -14.81
N TRP A 157 -12.10 -14.04 -13.69
CA TRP A 157 -12.27 -15.48 -13.61
C TRP A 157 -13.74 -15.89 -13.44
N GLY A 158 -14.65 -14.92 -13.51
CA GLY A 158 -16.08 -15.15 -13.29
C GLY A 158 -16.46 -15.37 -11.83
N LYS A 159 -15.55 -15.08 -10.89
CA LYS A 159 -15.82 -15.21 -9.44
C LYS A 159 -16.37 -13.92 -8.88
N HIS A 160 -17.33 -14.05 -7.96
CA HIS A 160 -17.83 -12.94 -7.17
C HIS A 160 -17.00 -12.82 -5.88
N GLY A 161 -16.79 -11.59 -5.42
CA GLY A 161 -16.18 -11.36 -4.12
C GLY A 161 -17.17 -11.71 -3.03
N THR A 162 -17.12 -12.93 -2.58
CA THR A 162 -17.86 -13.44 -1.42
C THR A 162 -16.87 -14.10 -0.48
N ARG A 163 -17.11 -13.96 0.80
CA ARG A 163 -16.60 -14.88 1.79
C ARG A 163 -17.56 -16.03 1.90
#